data_47e53c5513465cee5f8c9259e8dbf31e
#
_entry.id   47e53c5513465cee5f8c9259e8dbf31e
#
_cell.length_a   1.000
_cell.length_b   1.000
_cell.length_c   1.000
_cell.angle_alpha   90.00
_cell.angle_beta   90.00
_cell.angle_gamma   90.00
#
_symmetry.space_group_name_H-M   'P 1'
#
loop_
_entity.id
_entity.type
_entity.pdbx_description
1 polymer ?
#
loop_
_entity_poly.entity_id
_entity_poly.type
_entity_poly.pdbx_seq_one_letter_code
_entity_poly.pdbx_strand_id
1 'polypeptide(L)'
;MSTKSFNFTHAITRRPSFSVVSGLRSTERGAPNFELMRDHHLEYVNALKQAGAKVIELDSLEDFPDSVFVEDTALCLPEGAILMRPGAPSRLNEVEHIAPHLRKLYKNVFEIKGPGTIEAGDILTTEKEILIGRSSRTNIEGISELTFMLEQWNYKVTEVITPPDILHFKTDCSLLDNNTILSTERLAATGCFENYKVILTYPGEEDAANTIRYNNLVLAPKGFPKTTRRLLKNGFNVVEIENTECAKIDGGMSCLSLRFSPNK
;
A
#
# COMPACT_ATOMS: atom_id res chain seq x y z
N MET A 1 2.11 23.81 -4.75
CA MET A 1 2.85 22.65 -5.28
C MET A 1 1.94 21.46 -5.14
N SER A 2 1.83 20.61 -6.15
CA SER A 2 1.05 19.38 -6.05
C SER A 2 1.80 18.43 -5.10
N THR A 3 1.14 17.95 -4.06
CA THR A 3 1.72 16.97 -3.15
C THR A 3 1.81 15.64 -3.88
N LYS A 4 2.99 15.03 -3.91
CA LYS A 4 3.27 13.79 -4.68
C LYS A 4 2.75 12.54 -3.98
N SER A 5 2.50 12.62 -2.66
CA SER A 5 2.32 11.46 -1.80
C SER A 5 0.87 11.08 -1.51
N PHE A 6 -0.11 11.94 -1.82
CA PHE A 6 -1.54 11.66 -1.66
C PHE A 6 -2.46 12.37 -2.67
N ASN A 7 -1.93 13.28 -3.51
CA ASN A 7 -2.71 13.90 -4.59
C ASN A 7 -2.47 13.10 -5.88
N PHE A 8 -3.38 12.21 -6.16
CA PHE A 8 -3.30 11.29 -7.28
C PHE A 8 -4.40 11.54 -8.32
N THR A 9 -4.09 11.24 -9.56
CA THR A 9 -5.04 11.31 -10.68
C THR A 9 -5.49 9.92 -11.13
N HIS A 10 -4.69 8.89 -10.89
CA HIS A 10 -4.92 7.52 -11.35
C HIS A 10 -4.81 6.52 -10.20
N ALA A 11 -5.51 5.41 -10.35
CA ALA A 11 -5.30 4.21 -9.56
C ALA A 11 -5.38 2.98 -10.46
N ILE A 12 -4.53 1.99 -10.21
CA ILE A 12 -4.66 0.65 -10.78
C ILE A 12 -5.15 -0.27 -9.66
N THR A 13 -6.18 -1.05 -9.94
CA THR A 13 -6.68 -2.13 -9.09
C THR A 13 -6.74 -3.42 -9.90
N ARG A 14 -6.85 -4.57 -9.25
CA ARG A 14 -7.09 -5.86 -9.90
C ARG A 14 -8.28 -6.54 -9.25
N ARG A 15 -9.17 -7.09 -10.07
CA ARG A 15 -10.31 -7.89 -9.58
C ARG A 15 -9.79 -9.10 -8.81
N PRO A 16 -10.40 -9.44 -7.67
CA PRO A 16 -10.07 -10.69 -6.98
C PRO A 16 -10.37 -11.89 -7.89
N SER A 17 -9.49 -12.88 -7.89
CA SER A 17 -9.69 -14.19 -8.51
C SER A 17 -10.46 -15.10 -7.56
N PHE A 18 -11.03 -16.19 -8.07
CA PHE A 18 -11.61 -17.20 -7.19
C PHE A 18 -10.56 -17.85 -6.29
N SER A 19 -9.33 -17.98 -6.79
CA SER A 19 -8.20 -18.53 -6.03
C SER A 19 -7.79 -17.69 -4.80
N VAL A 20 -8.31 -16.46 -4.65
CA VAL A 20 -8.04 -15.58 -3.49
C VAL A 20 -8.33 -16.26 -2.14
N VAL A 21 -9.22 -17.25 -2.12
CA VAL A 21 -9.51 -18.07 -0.92
C VAL A 21 -8.30 -18.81 -0.39
N SER A 22 -7.28 -19.02 -1.24
CA SER A 22 -6.01 -19.67 -0.94
C SER A 22 -4.85 -18.67 -0.75
N GLY A 23 -5.14 -17.36 -0.68
CA GLY A 23 -4.15 -16.32 -0.47
C GLY A 23 -3.32 -16.53 0.79
N LEU A 24 -2.10 -16.00 0.77
CA LEU A 24 -1.16 -16.07 1.90
C LEU A 24 -1.76 -15.39 3.14
N ARG A 25 -1.46 -15.96 4.31
CA ARG A 25 -1.89 -15.39 5.59
C ARG A 25 -0.89 -15.70 6.69
N SER A 26 -0.61 -14.75 7.52
CA SER A 26 0.26 -14.90 8.69
C SER A 26 -0.48 -15.50 9.88
N THR A 27 -1.79 -15.27 9.97
CA THR A 27 -2.67 -15.75 11.03
C THR A 27 -3.90 -16.42 10.44
N GLU A 28 -4.27 -17.59 10.94
CA GLU A 28 -5.49 -18.28 10.51
C GLU A 28 -6.74 -17.56 11.05
N ARG A 29 -7.45 -16.87 10.13
CA ARG A 29 -8.72 -16.17 10.38
C ARG A 29 -9.88 -16.75 9.55
N GLY A 30 -9.67 -17.94 8.97
CA GLY A 30 -10.58 -18.55 8.00
C GLY A 30 -10.33 -18.08 6.57
N ALA A 31 -10.82 -18.85 5.60
CA ALA A 31 -10.71 -18.47 4.20
C ALA A 31 -11.65 -17.28 3.87
N PRO A 32 -11.25 -16.37 2.98
CA PRO A 32 -12.14 -15.34 2.46
C PRO A 32 -13.36 -15.95 1.77
N ASN A 33 -14.49 -15.28 1.88
CA ASN A 33 -15.63 -15.53 1.01
C ASN A 33 -15.43 -14.73 -0.29
N PHE A 34 -15.33 -15.43 -1.42
CA PHE A 34 -15.04 -14.80 -2.71
C PHE A 34 -16.09 -13.76 -3.12
N GLU A 35 -17.37 -14.04 -2.94
CA GLU A 35 -18.45 -13.11 -3.33
C GLU A 35 -18.39 -11.82 -2.49
N LEU A 36 -18.21 -11.95 -1.16
CA LEU A 36 -18.05 -10.79 -0.29
C LEU A 36 -16.75 -10.02 -0.61
N MET A 37 -15.66 -10.73 -0.89
CA MET A 37 -14.40 -10.11 -1.29
C MET A 37 -14.57 -9.26 -2.56
N ARG A 38 -15.31 -9.78 -3.55
CA ARG A 38 -15.63 -9.06 -4.78
C ARG A 38 -16.47 -7.82 -4.50
N ASP A 39 -17.46 -7.92 -3.63
CA ASP A 39 -18.34 -6.80 -3.29
C ASP A 39 -17.57 -5.71 -2.52
N HIS A 40 -16.71 -6.07 -1.57
CA HIS A 40 -15.81 -5.15 -0.87
C HIS A 40 -14.84 -4.46 -1.83
N HIS A 41 -14.26 -5.21 -2.77
CA HIS A 41 -13.39 -4.65 -3.80
C HIS A 41 -14.13 -3.64 -4.69
N LEU A 42 -15.36 -3.92 -5.06
CA LEU A 42 -16.19 -2.99 -5.84
C LEU A 42 -16.48 -1.71 -5.04
N GLU A 43 -16.78 -1.82 -3.74
CA GLU A 43 -16.95 -0.66 -2.85
C GLU A 43 -15.68 0.20 -2.81
N TYR A 44 -14.51 -0.45 -2.65
CA TYR A 44 -13.21 0.22 -2.67
C TYR A 44 -12.95 0.97 -4.00
N VAL A 45 -13.19 0.32 -5.14
CA VAL A 45 -13.06 0.94 -6.48
C VAL A 45 -13.97 2.16 -6.62
N ASN A 46 -15.22 2.06 -6.15
CA ASN A 46 -16.16 3.17 -6.19
C ASN A 46 -15.72 4.35 -5.30
N ALA A 47 -15.16 4.07 -4.13
CA ALA A 47 -14.61 5.09 -3.24
C ALA A 47 -13.40 5.81 -3.88
N LEU A 48 -12.51 5.09 -4.57
CA LEU A 48 -11.43 5.70 -5.35
C LEU A 48 -11.97 6.63 -6.44
N LYS A 49 -13.01 6.20 -7.18
CA LYS A 49 -13.66 7.04 -8.22
C LYS A 49 -14.29 8.30 -7.60
N GLN A 50 -14.95 8.18 -6.46
CA GLN A 50 -15.50 9.31 -5.70
C GLN A 50 -14.40 10.27 -5.23
N ALA A 51 -13.24 9.76 -4.88
CA ALA A 51 -12.06 10.56 -4.53
C ALA A 51 -11.39 11.24 -5.74
N GLY A 52 -11.91 11.03 -6.96
CA GLY A 52 -11.43 11.63 -8.20
C GLY A 52 -10.43 10.78 -8.99
N ALA A 53 -10.28 9.49 -8.67
CA ALA A 53 -9.38 8.61 -9.38
C ALA A 53 -9.92 8.22 -10.76
N LYS A 54 -9.06 8.29 -11.77
CA LYS A 54 -9.22 7.50 -12.99
C LYS A 54 -8.74 6.07 -12.70
N VAL A 55 -9.68 5.19 -12.41
CA VAL A 55 -9.36 3.80 -12.05
C VAL A 55 -9.18 2.95 -13.31
N ILE A 56 -8.06 2.23 -13.35
CA ILE A 56 -7.74 1.18 -14.32
C ILE A 56 -7.90 -0.15 -13.59
N GLU A 57 -8.98 -0.85 -13.85
CA GLU A 57 -9.28 -2.13 -13.23
C GLU A 57 -8.77 -3.26 -14.12
N LEU A 58 -7.84 -4.06 -13.60
CA LEU A 58 -7.25 -5.20 -14.29
C LEU A 58 -8.07 -6.47 -14.06
N ASP A 59 -7.98 -7.40 -15.01
CA ASP A 59 -8.61 -8.71 -14.88
C ASP A 59 -7.94 -9.53 -13.77
N SER A 60 -8.71 -10.44 -13.18
CA SER A 60 -8.24 -11.40 -12.18
C SER A 60 -7.19 -12.35 -12.75
N LEU A 61 -6.33 -12.88 -11.87
CA LEU A 61 -5.31 -13.88 -12.22
C LEU A 61 -5.51 -15.12 -11.34
N GLU A 62 -6.06 -16.18 -11.91
CA GLU A 62 -6.38 -17.40 -11.15
C GLU A 62 -5.14 -18.15 -10.65
N ASP A 63 -4.01 -18.01 -11.34
CA ASP A 63 -2.74 -18.64 -10.94
C ASP A 63 -2.04 -17.88 -9.80
N PHE A 64 -2.55 -16.69 -9.41
CA PHE A 64 -1.95 -15.81 -8.41
C PHE A 64 -2.98 -15.38 -7.38
N PRO A 65 -3.20 -16.16 -6.32
CA PRO A 65 -4.22 -15.90 -5.29
C PRO A 65 -4.13 -14.50 -4.65
N ASP A 66 -2.91 -13.99 -4.48
CA ASP A 66 -2.64 -12.70 -3.83
C ASP A 66 -2.64 -11.50 -4.79
N SER A 67 -2.89 -11.73 -6.08
CA SER A 67 -2.72 -10.70 -7.12
C SER A 67 -3.70 -9.51 -7.02
N VAL A 68 -4.75 -9.61 -6.22
CA VAL A 68 -5.63 -8.50 -5.87
C VAL A 68 -4.85 -7.40 -5.12
N PHE A 69 -3.78 -7.76 -4.43
CA PHE A 69 -2.89 -6.85 -3.70
C PHE A 69 -1.80 -6.30 -4.63
N VAL A 70 -2.23 -5.50 -5.60
CA VAL A 70 -1.35 -4.96 -6.66
C VAL A 70 -0.26 -4.02 -6.13
N GLU A 71 -0.42 -3.47 -4.93
CA GLU A 71 0.54 -2.51 -4.36
C GLU A 71 1.95 -3.07 -4.31
N ASP A 72 2.12 -4.34 -3.90
CA ASP A 72 3.43 -4.93 -3.67
C ASP A 72 4.28 -5.08 -4.93
N THR A 73 3.66 -4.99 -6.10
CA THR A 73 4.32 -5.27 -7.39
C THR A 73 5.07 -4.07 -7.96
N ALA A 74 4.79 -2.82 -7.53
CA ALA A 74 5.42 -1.65 -8.10
C ALA A 74 5.37 -0.41 -7.20
N LEU A 75 6.37 0.46 -7.32
CA LEU A 75 6.37 1.82 -6.83
C LEU A 75 6.14 2.77 -8.00
N CYS A 76 5.10 3.60 -7.90
CA CYS A 76 4.73 4.58 -8.92
C CYS A 76 4.99 6.00 -8.41
N LEU A 77 5.89 6.73 -9.05
CA LEU A 77 6.28 8.10 -8.75
C LEU A 77 6.04 8.99 -9.98
N PRO A 78 6.03 10.32 -9.86
CA PRO A 78 5.87 11.20 -11.03
C PRO A 78 6.93 10.98 -12.12
N GLU A 79 8.16 10.64 -11.73
CA GLU A 79 9.32 10.46 -12.61
C GLU A 79 9.27 9.14 -13.40
N GLY A 80 8.59 8.12 -12.86
CA GLY A 80 8.52 6.79 -13.46
C GLY A 80 7.93 5.75 -12.51
N ALA A 81 7.93 4.51 -12.96
CA ALA A 81 7.56 3.36 -12.14
C ALA A 81 8.77 2.43 -11.95
N ILE A 82 8.84 1.80 -10.79
CA ILE A 82 9.85 0.78 -10.49
C ILE A 82 9.09 -0.51 -10.16
N LEU A 83 9.33 -1.55 -10.94
CA LEU A 83 8.80 -2.88 -10.70
C LEU A 83 9.56 -3.51 -9.54
N MET A 84 8.82 -4.00 -8.56
CA MET A 84 9.39 -4.61 -7.36
C MET A 84 9.77 -6.07 -7.62
N ARG A 85 10.45 -6.66 -6.65
CA ARG A 85 10.75 -8.09 -6.63
C ARG A 85 10.21 -8.68 -5.33
N PRO A 86 8.95 -9.19 -5.34
CA PRO A 86 8.31 -9.71 -4.15
C PRO A 86 9.13 -10.76 -3.40
N GLY A 87 9.08 -10.70 -2.07
CA GLY A 87 9.79 -11.65 -1.20
C GLY A 87 9.05 -12.99 -1.07
N ALA A 88 7.74 -13.02 -1.32
CA ALA A 88 6.96 -14.25 -1.35
C ALA A 88 7.15 -14.96 -2.70
N PRO A 89 7.67 -16.21 -2.72
CA PRO A 89 7.94 -16.93 -3.98
C PRO A 89 6.72 -17.10 -4.87
N SER A 90 5.52 -17.31 -4.31
CA SER A 90 4.26 -17.43 -5.05
C SER A 90 3.84 -16.15 -5.77
N ARG A 91 4.35 -15.00 -5.33
CA ARG A 91 4.00 -13.68 -5.87
C ARG A 91 5.03 -13.12 -6.86
N LEU A 92 6.17 -13.77 -6.99
CA LEU A 92 7.30 -13.24 -7.75
C LEU A 92 6.93 -12.86 -9.19
N ASN A 93 6.15 -13.70 -9.85
CA ASN A 93 5.76 -13.50 -11.25
C ASN A 93 4.52 -12.60 -11.41
N GLU A 94 3.87 -12.13 -10.35
CA GLU A 94 2.77 -11.14 -10.44
C GLU A 94 3.22 -9.86 -11.14
N VAL A 95 4.50 -9.53 -11.02
CA VAL A 95 5.12 -8.33 -11.62
C VAL A 95 5.04 -8.35 -13.15
N GLU A 96 5.13 -9.50 -13.78
CA GLU A 96 5.02 -9.65 -15.23
C GLU A 96 3.62 -9.22 -15.74
N HIS A 97 2.59 -9.35 -14.90
CA HIS A 97 1.22 -9.00 -15.21
C HIS A 97 0.85 -7.54 -14.94
N ILE A 98 1.70 -6.77 -14.25
CA ILE A 98 1.52 -5.33 -14.06
C ILE A 98 2.41 -4.51 -15.00
N ALA A 99 3.60 -5.01 -15.35
CA ALA A 99 4.60 -4.32 -16.13
C ALA A 99 4.08 -3.77 -17.48
N PRO A 100 3.29 -4.50 -18.30
CA PRO A 100 2.77 -3.97 -19.57
C PRO A 100 1.85 -2.76 -19.37
N HIS A 101 1.10 -2.70 -18.27
CA HIS A 101 0.22 -1.59 -17.96
C HIS A 101 0.99 -0.35 -17.55
N LEU A 102 2.04 -0.52 -16.73
CA LEU A 102 2.89 0.59 -16.31
C LEU A 102 3.72 1.15 -17.48
N ARG A 103 4.22 0.30 -18.37
CA ARG A 103 4.94 0.72 -19.59
C ARG A 103 4.08 1.53 -20.58
N LYS A 104 2.74 1.42 -20.52
CA LYS A 104 1.83 2.27 -21.28
C LYS A 104 1.60 3.65 -20.64
N LEU A 105 1.81 3.75 -19.34
CA LEU A 105 1.52 4.95 -18.55
C LEU A 105 2.76 5.78 -18.27
N TYR A 106 3.91 5.16 -18.22
CA TYR A 106 5.19 5.77 -17.87
C TYR A 106 6.21 5.62 -19.00
N LYS A 107 6.95 6.68 -19.20
CA LYS A 107 8.10 6.68 -20.10
C LYS A 107 9.29 5.91 -19.52
N ASN A 108 9.48 6.04 -18.21
CA ASN A 108 10.54 5.39 -17.46
C ASN A 108 9.94 4.29 -16.60
N VAL A 109 10.29 3.04 -16.87
CA VAL A 109 9.92 1.89 -16.04
C VAL A 109 11.20 1.10 -15.79
N PHE A 110 11.62 1.10 -14.54
CA PHE A 110 12.77 0.35 -14.04
C PHE A 110 12.29 -0.93 -13.33
N GLU A 111 13.22 -1.78 -12.95
CA GLU A 111 12.92 -3.07 -12.34
C GLU A 111 14.03 -3.45 -11.35
N ILE A 112 13.63 -3.96 -10.17
CA ILE A 112 14.52 -4.58 -9.21
C ILE A 112 14.91 -5.96 -9.75
N LYS A 113 16.18 -6.13 -10.06
CA LYS A 113 16.70 -7.37 -10.69
C LYS A 113 17.11 -8.42 -9.67
N GLY A 114 17.41 -8.00 -8.47
CA GLY A 114 17.83 -8.87 -7.37
C GLY A 114 19.37 -9.13 -7.34
N PRO A 115 19.83 -9.96 -6.42
CA PRO A 115 19.08 -11.03 -5.72
C PRO A 115 18.17 -10.58 -4.57
N GLY A 116 18.21 -9.30 -4.17
CA GLY A 116 17.40 -8.76 -3.11
C GLY A 116 15.89 -8.85 -3.39
N THR A 117 15.09 -8.78 -2.34
CA THR A 117 13.63 -8.73 -2.41
C THR A 117 13.09 -7.46 -1.79
N ILE A 118 12.01 -6.92 -2.37
CA ILE A 118 11.33 -5.74 -1.87
C ILE A 118 9.88 -5.73 -2.36
N GLU A 119 8.96 -5.47 -1.44
CA GLU A 119 7.53 -5.30 -1.70
C GLU A 119 7.12 -3.85 -1.40
N ALA A 120 6.31 -3.24 -2.26
CA ALA A 120 5.96 -1.83 -2.04
C ALA A 120 5.00 -1.62 -0.87
N GLY A 121 4.46 -2.67 -0.26
CA GLY A 121 3.84 -2.64 1.06
C GLY A 121 4.76 -2.13 2.18
N ASP A 122 6.08 -2.26 1.99
CA ASP A 122 7.10 -1.73 2.90
C ASP A 122 7.53 -0.29 2.58
N ILE A 123 6.98 0.34 1.55
CA ILE A 123 7.41 1.66 1.09
C ILE A 123 6.35 2.73 1.39
N LEU A 124 6.67 3.68 2.24
CA LEU A 124 5.84 4.84 2.53
C LEU A 124 6.48 6.10 1.91
N THR A 125 5.87 6.60 0.83
CA THR A 125 6.27 7.85 0.20
C THR A 125 5.68 9.04 0.94
N THR A 126 6.52 10.01 1.29
CA THR A 126 6.12 11.26 1.93
C THR A 126 6.65 12.45 1.11
N GLU A 127 6.27 13.68 1.49
CA GLU A 127 6.84 14.89 0.87
C GLU A 127 8.30 15.18 1.29
N LYS A 128 8.77 14.55 2.37
CA LYS A 128 10.10 14.76 2.93
C LYS A 128 11.10 13.70 2.47
N GLU A 129 10.65 12.46 2.40
CA GLU A 129 11.49 11.29 2.16
C GLU A 129 10.65 10.07 1.80
N ILE A 130 11.29 9.02 1.34
CA ILE A 130 10.71 7.70 1.19
C ILE A 130 11.22 6.84 2.35
N LEU A 131 10.30 6.39 3.20
CA LEU A 131 10.58 5.46 4.29
C LEU A 131 10.42 4.03 3.77
N ILE A 132 11.42 3.18 3.99
CA ILE A 132 11.38 1.78 3.56
C ILE A 132 11.58 0.88 4.77
N GLY A 133 10.55 0.09 5.07
CA GLY A 133 10.60 -0.92 6.12
C GLY A 133 11.41 -2.14 5.69
N ARG A 134 12.39 -2.54 6.51
CA ARG A 134 13.02 -3.85 6.39
C ARG A 134 12.17 -4.86 7.16
N SER A 135 11.60 -5.81 6.44
CA SER A 135 10.65 -6.81 6.95
C SER A 135 11.05 -8.23 6.53
N SER A 136 10.19 -9.20 6.77
CA SER A 136 10.35 -10.56 6.24
C SER A 136 10.23 -10.64 4.69
N ARG A 137 9.64 -9.62 4.06
CA ARG A 137 9.41 -9.53 2.61
C ARG A 137 10.41 -8.64 1.90
N THR A 138 11.03 -7.73 2.63
CA THR A 138 11.96 -6.71 2.11
C THR A 138 13.29 -6.81 2.84
N ASN A 139 14.35 -7.15 2.11
CA ASN A 139 15.69 -7.30 2.66
C ASN A 139 16.61 -6.12 2.29
N ILE A 140 17.80 -6.09 2.90
CA ILE A 140 18.76 -4.98 2.74
C ILE A 140 19.25 -4.84 1.29
N GLU A 141 19.40 -5.93 0.56
CA GLU A 141 19.83 -5.92 -0.83
C GLU A 141 18.78 -5.26 -1.73
N GLY A 142 17.48 -5.59 -1.53
CA GLY A 142 16.37 -4.95 -2.25
C GLY A 142 16.25 -3.48 -1.91
N ILE A 143 16.41 -3.10 -0.64
CA ILE A 143 16.43 -1.69 -0.19
C ILE A 143 17.58 -0.94 -0.87
N SER A 144 18.79 -1.52 -0.92
CA SER A 144 19.97 -0.88 -1.50
C SER A 144 19.80 -0.64 -3.01
N GLU A 145 19.26 -1.62 -3.74
CA GLU A 145 19.00 -1.48 -5.18
C GLU A 145 17.94 -0.41 -5.46
N LEU A 146 16.84 -0.41 -4.69
CA LEU A 146 15.81 0.62 -4.83
C LEU A 146 16.35 2.03 -4.47
N THR A 147 17.12 2.14 -3.39
CA THR A 147 17.72 3.40 -2.96
C THR A 147 18.58 4.01 -4.07
N PHE A 148 19.43 3.21 -4.69
CA PHE A 148 20.25 3.66 -5.82
C PHE A 148 19.41 4.23 -6.98
N MET A 149 18.25 3.62 -7.29
CA MET A 149 17.34 4.13 -8.33
C MET A 149 16.65 5.43 -7.90
N LEU A 150 16.21 5.52 -6.65
CA LEU A 150 15.48 6.68 -6.11
C LEU A 150 16.37 7.92 -5.96
N GLU A 151 17.64 7.73 -5.62
CA GLU A 151 18.64 8.82 -5.54
C GLU A 151 18.85 9.50 -6.88
N GLN A 152 18.73 8.79 -8.00
CA GLN A 152 18.78 9.38 -9.34
C GLN A 152 17.62 10.36 -9.60
N TRP A 153 16.51 10.20 -8.88
CA TRP A 153 15.37 11.10 -8.91
C TRP A 153 15.35 12.11 -7.74
N ASN A 154 16.47 12.21 -7.02
CA ASN A 154 16.67 13.10 -5.86
C ASN A 154 15.72 12.84 -4.69
N TYR A 155 15.29 11.60 -4.49
CA TYR A 155 14.57 11.20 -3.30
C TYR A 155 15.57 10.89 -2.16
N LYS A 156 15.28 11.41 -0.97
CA LYS A 156 15.90 10.93 0.25
C LYS A 156 15.24 9.63 0.66
N VAL A 157 16.02 8.61 0.95
CA VAL A 157 15.55 7.32 1.44
C VAL A 157 15.98 7.13 2.89
N THR A 158 15.07 6.62 3.72
CA THR A 158 15.34 6.27 5.11
C THR A 158 14.88 4.85 5.37
N GLU A 159 15.80 3.97 5.73
CA GLU A 159 15.48 2.60 6.15
C GLU A 159 14.89 2.61 7.56
N VAL A 160 13.85 1.79 7.76
CA VAL A 160 13.22 1.54 9.05
C VAL A 160 13.28 0.05 9.35
N ILE A 161 13.70 -0.31 10.56
CA ILE A 161 13.61 -1.70 11.01
C ILE A 161 12.16 -1.94 11.46
N THR A 162 11.43 -2.70 10.66
CA THR A 162 10.05 -3.06 10.98
C THR A 162 10.05 -4.11 12.10
N PRO A 163 9.27 -3.93 13.17
CA PRO A 163 9.10 -4.97 14.19
C PRO A 163 8.72 -6.33 13.60
N PRO A 164 9.24 -7.45 14.12
CA PRO A 164 9.16 -8.77 13.45
C PRO A 164 7.74 -9.35 13.38
N ASP A 165 6.81 -8.83 14.17
CA ASP A 165 5.39 -9.18 14.18
C ASP A 165 4.53 -8.34 13.23
N ILE A 166 5.15 -7.47 12.44
CA ILE A 166 4.51 -6.64 11.42
C ILE A 166 4.91 -7.19 10.04
N LEU A 167 3.92 -7.59 9.25
CA LEU A 167 4.16 -8.19 7.92
C LEU A 167 4.84 -7.20 6.97
N HIS A 168 4.27 -5.99 6.82
CA HIS A 168 4.80 -4.89 6.03
C HIS A 168 4.77 -3.59 6.84
N PHE A 169 5.66 -2.67 6.53
CA PHE A 169 5.71 -1.36 7.18
C PHE A 169 4.35 -0.64 7.14
N LYS A 170 3.64 -0.65 5.99
CA LYS A 170 2.32 -0.03 5.84
C LYS A 170 1.16 -0.84 6.44
N THR A 171 1.40 -2.02 6.99
CA THR A 171 0.39 -2.67 7.83
C THR A 171 0.06 -1.78 9.02
N ASP A 172 1.08 -1.12 9.60
CA ASP A 172 0.98 -0.39 10.84
C ASP A 172 1.05 1.14 10.69
N CYS A 173 1.09 1.67 9.45
CA CYS A 173 1.09 3.11 9.24
C CYS A 173 0.50 3.55 7.89
N SER A 174 0.10 4.81 7.83
CA SER A 174 -0.30 5.48 6.60
C SER A 174 -0.06 6.99 6.66
N LEU A 175 0.22 7.60 5.51
CA LEU A 175 0.35 9.04 5.38
C LEU A 175 -1.04 9.69 5.31
N LEU A 176 -1.30 10.69 6.17
CA LEU A 176 -2.57 11.42 6.19
C LEU A 176 -2.48 12.80 5.55
N ASP A 177 -1.34 13.47 5.66
CA ASP A 177 -1.03 14.74 5.01
C ASP A 177 0.49 14.96 4.93
N ASN A 178 0.94 16.14 4.52
CA ASN A 178 2.37 16.46 4.33
C ASN A 178 3.23 16.21 5.58
N ASN A 179 2.64 16.17 6.77
CA ASN A 179 3.36 16.08 8.03
C ASN A 179 2.72 15.13 9.05
N THR A 180 1.59 14.50 8.72
CA THR A 180 0.83 13.67 9.66
C THR A 180 0.79 12.22 9.20
N ILE A 181 1.13 11.32 10.10
CA ILE A 181 1.08 9.87 9.91
C ILE A 181 0.09 9.28 10.91
N LEU A 182 -0.78 8.39 10.45
CA LEU A 182 -1.50 7.44 11.31
C LEU A 182 -0.57 6.25 11.57
N SER A 183 -0.43 5.84 12.81
CA SER A 183 0.41 4.70 13.16
C SER A 183 -0.16 3.92 14.34
N THR A 184 0.20 2.64 14.41
CA THR A 184 0.07 1.88 15.66
C THR A 184 1.09 2.37 16.68
N GLU A 185 0.81 2.12 17.97
CA GLU A 185 1.74 2.48 19.06
C GLU A 185 3.07 1.71 18.93
N ARG A 186 3.02 0.41 18.60
CA ARG A 186 4.21 -0.44 18.48
C ARG A 186 5.17 0.04 17.39
N LEU A 187 4.66 0.52 16.25
CA LEU A 187 5.52 1.05 15.19
C LEU A 187 6.01 2.47 15.54
N ALA A 188 5.16 3.34 16.07
CA ALA A 188 5.54 4.68 16.47
C ALA A 188 6.62 4.69 17.56
N ALA A 189 6.60 3.70 18.48
CA ALA A 189 7.58 3.54 19.55
C ALA A 189 9.02 3.26 19.04
N THR A 190 9.18 2.86 17.77
CA THR A 190 10.52 2.71 17.16
C THR A 190 11.22 4.04 16.89
N GLY A 191 10.50 5.17 16.98
CA GLY A 191 11.05 6.50 16.70
C GLY A 191 11.12 6.85 15.20
N CYS A 192 10.68 5.97 14.30
CA CYS A 192 10.81 6.18 12.85
C CYS A 192 10.02 7.39 12.31
N PHE A 193 9.13 7.97 13.12
CA PHE A 193 8.30 9.12 12.75
C PHE A 193 8.61 10.40 13.54
N GLU A 194 9.82 10.57 14.09
CA GLU A 194 10.20 11.74 14.90
C GLU A 194 10.00 13.08 14.17
N ASN A 195 10.11 13.08 12.83
CA ASN A 195 9.94 14.27 12.00
C ASN A 195 8.49 14.53 11.57
N TYR A 196 7.52 13.77 12.11
CA TYR A 196 6.11 13.81 11.73
C TYR A 196 5.22 14.00 12.96
N LYS A 197 4.05 14.60 12.74
CA LYS A 197 2.96 14.50 13.68
C LYS A 197 2.37 13.10 13.59
N VAL A 198 2.33 12.37 14.69
CA VAL A 198 1.73 11.03 14.74
C VAL A 198 0.35 11.09 15.35
N ILE A 199 -0.62 10.48 14.67
CA ILE A 199 -1.92 10.13 15.22
C ILE A 199 -1.87 8.62 15.45
N LEU A 200 -2.04 8.19 16.70
CA LEU A 200 -2.08 6.76 17.02
C LEU A 200 -3.46 6.17 16.75
N THR A 201 -3.50 4.93 16.29
CA THR A 201 -4.73 4.12 16.32
C THR A 201 -5.22 3.96 17.77
N TYR A 202 -6.46 3.61 17.94
CA TYR A 202 -6.97 3.29 19.28
C TYR A 202 -6.54 1.86 19.64
N PRO A 203 -6.16 1.59 20.92
CA PRO A 203 -5.83 0.23 21.34
C PRO A 203 -6.95 -0.76 21.03
N GLY A 204 -6.60 -1.88 20.36
CA GLY A 204 -7.53 -2.89 19.85
C GLY A 204 -8.13 -2.54 18.47
N GLU A 205 -7.66 -1.45 17.83
CA GLU A 205 -8.05 -1.03 16.49
C GLU A 205 -6.81 -0.83 15.59
N GLU A 206 -5.76 -1.62 15.78
CA GLU A 206 -4.46 -1.48 15.11
C GLU A 206 -4.58 -1.63 13.59
N ASP A 207 -5.45 -2.53 13.11
CA ASP A 207 -5.67 -2.77 11.68
C ASP A 207 -6.19 -1.50 10.95
N ALA A 208 -6.73 -0.51 11.68
CA ALA A 208 -7.10 0.79 11.14
C ALA A 208 -5.91 1.62 10.66
N ALA A 209 -4.68 1.28 11.04
CA ALA A 209 -3.47 1.98 10.59
C ALA A 209 -3.24 1.85 9.08
N ASN A 210 -3.69 0.74 8.49
CA ASN A 210 -3.62 0.55 7.05
C ASN A 210 -4.82 1.24 6.35
N THR A 211 -4.79 2.56 6.34
CA THR A 211 -5.67 3.42 5.54
C THR A 211 -4.95 3.91 4.29
N ILE A 212 -5.63 4.62 3.42
CA ILE A 212 -4.99 5.43 2.38
C ILE A 212 -5.59 6.84 2.37
N ARG A 213 -4.76 7.84 2.14
CA ARG A 213 -5.23 9.13 1.70
C ARG A 213 -5.20 9.19 0.18
N TYR A 214 -6.34 9.50 -0.42
CA TYR A 214 -6.47 9.80 -1.84
C TYR A 214 -7.13 11.17 -1.99
N ASN A 215 -6.35 12.15 -2.40
CA ASN A 215 -6.77 13.55 -2.51
C ASN A 215 -7.31 14.08 -1.16
N ASN A 216 -8.60 14.41 -1.10
CA ASN A 216 -9.26 14.96 0.08
C ASN A 216 -9.95 13.90 0.96
N LEU A 217 -9.92 12.62 0.58
CA LEU A 217 -10.55 11.53 1.32
C LEU A 217 -9.51 10.62 1.98
N VAL A 218 -9.82 10.15 3.16
CA VAL A 218 -9.14 9.04 3.83
C VAL A 218 -10.04 7.82 3.72
N LEU A 219 -9.60 6.81 2.97
CA LEU A 219 -10.30 5.53 2.85
C LEU A 219 -9.78 4.63 3.97
N ALA A 220 -10.63 4.29 4.91
CA ALA A 220 -10.28 3.52 6.10
C ALA A 220 -11.07 2.20 6.14
N PRO A 221 -10.50 1.13 6.70
CA PRO A 221 -11.25 -0.09 6.90
C PRO A 221 -12.37 0.15 7.93
N LYS A 222 -13.55 -0.40 7.67
CA LYS A 222 -14.70 -0.32 8.55
C LYS A 222 -14.53 -1.23 9.78
N GLY A 223 -15.15 -0.85 10.87
CA GLY A 223 -15.12 -1.62 12.11
C GLY A 223 -14.23 -1.04 13.21
N PHE A 224 -13.61 0.12 12.99
CA PHE A 224 -12.68 0.77 13.90
C PHE A 224 -13.18 2.16 14.35
N PRO A 225 -14.34 2.24 15.04
CA PRO A 225 -15.05 3.50 15.24
C PRO A 225 -14.33 4.52 16.12
N LYS A 226 -13.43 4.09 17.00
CA LYS A 226 -12.69 5.01 17.87
C LYS A 226 -11.57 5.69 17.11
N THR A 227 -10.86 4.94 16.25
CA THR A 227 -9.82 5.47 15.35
C THR A 227 -10.44 6.35 14.28
N THR A 228 -11.54 5.94 13.64
CA THR A 228 -12.32 6.78 12.70
C THR A 228 -12.72 8.10 13.35
N ARG A 229 -13.27 8.07 14.56
CA ARG A 229 -13.64 9.31 15.29
C ARG A 229 -12.42 10.19 15.58
N ARG A 230 -11.26 9.60 15.87
CA ARG A 230 -10.01 10.32 16.09
C ARG A 230 -9.56 11.03 14.81
N LEU A 231 -9.64 10.38 13.65
CA LEU A 231 -9.34 10.98 12.35
C LEU A 231 -10.29 12.15 12.02
N LEU A 232 -11.61 11.95 12.19
CA LEU A 232 -12.60 13.00 11.98
C LEU A 232 -12.35 14.23 12.88
N LYS A 233 -12.02 14.02 14.17
CA LYS A 233 -11.68 15.10 15.11
C LYS A 233 -10.41 15.86 14.72
N ASN A 234 -9.50 15.23 13.98
CA ASN A 234 -8.30 15.88 13.43
C ASN A 234 -8.55 16.53 12.05
N GLY A 235 -9.81 16.59 11.60
CA GLY A 235 -10.20 17.31 10.38
C GLY A 235 -10.08 16.49 9.09
N PHE A 236 -9.89 15.19 9.15
CA PHE A 236 -9.85 14.33 7.97
C PHE A 236 -11.25 13.91 7.53
N ASN A 237 -11.50 13.89 6.23
CA ASN A 237 -12.73 13.35 5.65
C ASN A 237 -12.57 11.84 5.47
N VAL A 238 -13.21 11.05 6.32
CA VAL A 238 -13.06 9.59 6.33
C VAL A 238 -14.23 8.93 5.62
N VAL A 239 -13.93 7.98 4.76
CA VAL A 239 -14.88 7.04 4.15
C VAL A 239 -14.48 5.64 4.65
N GLU A 240 -15.37 4.98 5.36
CA GLU A 240 -15.17 3.62 5.83
C GLU A 240 -15.61 2.61 4.76
N ILE A 241 -14.80 1.59 4.52
CA ILE A 241 -14.99 0.58 3.49
C ILE A 241 -14.89 -0.81 4.13
N GLU A 242 -15.76 -1.71 3.75
CA GLU A 242 -15.71 -3.10 4.20
C GLU A 242 -14.38 -3.75 3.76
N ASN A 243 -13.69 -4.39 4.71
CA ASN A 243 -12.37 -5.00 4.47
C ASN A 243 -12.21 -6.37 5.12
N THR A 244 -13.27 -6.92 5.69
CA THR A 244 -13.20 -8.15 6.50
C THR A 244 -12.63 -9.33 5.74
N GLU A 245 -12.90 -9.44 4.45
CA GLU A 245 -12.41 -10.55 3.63
C GLU A 245 -10.94 -10.39 3.25
N CYS A 246 -10.49 -9.17 2.93
CA CYS A 246 -9.07 -8.87 2.72
C CYS A 246 -8.24 -9.12 4.00
N ALA A 247 -8.77 -8.73 5.15
CA ALA A 247 -8.09 -8.89 6.43
C ALA A 247 -7.84 -10.36 6.82
N LYS A 248 -8.59 -11.32 6.27
CA LYS A 248 -8.35 -12.76 6.47
C LYS A 248 -7.08 -13.27 5.80
N ILE A 249 -6.58 -12.52 4.82
CA ILE A 249 -5.34 -12.79 4.09
C ILE A 249 -4.37 -11.61 4.20
N ASP A 250 -4.34 -10.99 5.37
CA ASP A 250 -3.44 -9.90 5.76
C ASP A 250 -3.53 -8.62 4.91
N GLY A 251 -4.59 -8.46 4.11
CA GLY A 251 -4.78 -7.32 3.23
C GLY A 251 -5.42 -6.11 3.92
N GLY A 252 -4.91 -4.92 3.59
CA GLY A 252 -5.43 -3.62 4.02
C GLY A 252 -5.81 -2.72 2.85
N MET A 253 -6.22 -1.48 3.15
CA MET A 253 -6.64 -0.52 2.13
C MET A 253 -5.52 -0.19 1.14
N SER A 254 -4.28 -0.07 1.61
CA SER A 254 -3.16 0.27 0.74
C SER A 254 -2.87 -0.81 -0.30
N CYS A 255 -3.01 -2.08 0.08
CA CYS A 255 -2.65 -3.24 -0.74
C CYS A 255 -3.44 -3.32 -2.05
N LEU A 256 -4.68 -2.80 -2.07
CA LEU A 256 -5.66 -2.98 -3.15
C LEU A 256 -5.41 -2.06 -4.37
N SER A 257 -4.47 -1.12 -4.32
CA SER A 257 -4.22 -0.24 -5.46
C SER A 257 -2.79 0.29 -5.57
N LEU A 258 -2.36 0.50 -6.81
CA LEU A 258 -1.29 1.45 -7.12
C LEU A 258 -1.93 2.83 -7.33
N ARG A 259 -1.40 3.87 -6.70
CA ARG A 259 -1.94 5.24 -6.71
C ARG A 259 -0.87 6.19 -7.22
N PHE A 260 -1.17 6.99 -8.23
CA PHE A 260 -0.14 7.80 -8.89
C PHE A 260 -0.70 8.94 -9.74
N SER A 261 0.20 9.84 -10.12
CA SER A 261 -0.02 10.88 -11.13
C SER A 261 1.15 10.84 -12.10
N PRO A 262 1.02 10.18 -13.28
CA PRO A 262 2.11 10.08 -14.21
C PRO A 262 2.40 11.45 -14.82
N ASN A 263 3.67 11.84 -14.92
CA ASN A 263 4.08 12.97 -15.73
C ASN A 263 3.82 12.63 -17.21
N LYS A 264 3.08 13.50 -17.90
CA LYS A 264 2.80 13.36 -19.33
C LYS A 264 4.05 13.60 -20.18
#